data_f4dc1f2c1ae39d154176f78e38755ce1
#
_entry.id   f4dc1f2c1ae39d154176f78e38755ce1
#
_cell.length_a   1.000
_cell.length_b   1.000
_cell.length_c   1.000
_cell.angle_alpha   90.00
_cell.angle_beta   90.00
_cell.angle_gamma   90.00
#
_symmetry.space_group_name_H-M   'P 1'
#
loop_
_entity.id
_entity.type
_entity.pdbx_description
1 polymer ?
#
loop_
_entity_poly.entity_id
_entity_poly.type
_entity_poly.pdbx_seq_one_letter_code
_entity_poly.pdbx_strand_id
1 'polypeptide(L)'
;MFQHILVAIDPSPARHSALRLAGDMARLTQAKVNVLHIAASTASLAAVVSLEDDAEAKAVLDEAVAELRERGVAAEGNVTQALTNLIAPTISATAEEVGADLIVISPHHRGSVEAFFHPRVSDAVAHASRVAVLLAPEELDGDHA
;
A
#
# COMPACT_ATOMS: atom_id res chain seq x y z
N MET A 1 1.98 -21.86 -0.52
CA MET A 1 1.89 -20.76 -1.47
C MET A 1 2.28 -19.47 -0.77
N PHE A 2 1.63 -18.33 -0.98
CA PHE A 2 2.04 -17.12 -0.27
C PHE A 2 1.83 -17.26 1.23
N GLN A 3 2.81 -16.85 2.01
CA GLN A 3 2.77 -16.93 3.46
C GLN A 3 2.78 -15.57 4.12
N HIS A 4 3.29 -14.55 3.45
CA HIS A 4 3.41 -13.22 4.00
C HIS A 4 3.21 -12.17 2.90
N ILE A 5 2.13 -11.45 2.99
CA ILE A 5 1.74 -10.45 2.00
C ILE A 5 2.02 -9.05 2.54
N LEU A 6 2.67 -8.21 1.75
CA LEU A 6 2.78 -6.79 2.03
C LEU A 6 1.78 -6.06 1.14
N VAL A 7 0.88 -5.30 1.72
CA VAL A 7 0.01 -4.40 0.96
C VAL A 7 0.43 -2.98 1.24
N ALA A 8 0.77 -2.25 0.19
CA ALA A 8 1.17 -0.84 0.29
C ALA A 8 -0.01 0.03 -0.08
N ILE A 9 -0.35 0.98 0.79
CA ILE A 9 -1.50 1.85 0.62
C ILE A 9 -1.09 3.31 0.74
N ASP A 10 -1.89 4.17 0.15
CA ASP A 10 -1.83 5.61 0.32
C ASP A 10 -3.21 6.14 0.75
N PRO A 11 -3.38 7.43 1.02
CA PRO A 11 -4.69 7.93 1.48
C PRO A 11 -5.77 7.96 0.41
N SER A 12 -5.46 7.65 -0.85
CA SER A 12 -6.46 7.67 -1.90
C SER A 12 -7.48 6.54 -1.75
N PRO A 13 -8.69 6.68 -2.35
CA PRO A 13 -9.69 5.61 -2.31
C PRO A 13 -9.23 4.29 -2.94
N ALA A 14 -8.21 4.32 -3.79
CA ALA A 14 -7.65 3.11 -4.40
C ALA A 14 -7.14 2.10 -3.36
N ARG A 15 -6.84 2.55 -2.14
CA ARG A 15 -6.42 1.67 -1.07
C ARG A 15 -7.43 0.56 -0.76
N HIS A 16 -8.71 0.85 -0.93
CA HIS A 16 -9.76 -0.14 -0.63
C HIS A 16 -9.67 -1.36 -1.56
N SER A 17 -9.39 -1.14 -2.83
CA SER A 17 -9.20 -2.22 -3.79
C SER A 17 -8.00 -3.09 -3.42
N ALA A 18 -6.88 -2.46 -3.09
CA ALA A 18 -5.67 -3.18 -2.68
C ALA A 18 -5.90 -3.99 -1.41
N LEU A 19 -6.57 -3.40 -0.42
CA LEU A 19 -6.86 -4.08 0.84
C LEU A 19 -7.80 -5.26 0.63
N ARG A 20 -8.81 -5.10 -0.20
CA ARG A 20 -9.73 -6.19 -0.51
C ARG A 20 -9.00 -7.35 -1.17
N LEU A 21 -8.19 -7.06 -2.17
CA LEU A 21 -7.45 -8.08 -2.89
C LEU A 21 -6.44 -8.78 -1.98
N ALA A 22 -5.70 -8.03 -1.17
CA ALA A 22 -4.77 -8.60 -0.21
C ALA A 22 -5.50 -9.50 0.80
N GLY A 23 -6.65 -9.06 1.28
CA GLY A 23 -7.47 -9.84 2.19
C GLY A 23 -7.97 -11.15 1.56
N ASP A 24 -8.44 -11.09 0.32
CA ASP A 24 -8.89 -12.28 -0.41
C ASP A 24 -7.74 -13.26 -0.62
N MET A 25 -6.59 -12.76 -1.02
CA MET A 25 -5.41 -13.60 -1.21
C MET A 25 -4.94 -14.22 0.11
N ALA A 26 -4.97 -13.44 1.19
CA ALA A 26 -4.56 -13.92 2.51
C ALA A 26 -5.50 -15.02 3.01
N ARG A 27 -6.81 -14.86 2.81
CA ARG A 27 -7.78 -15.90 3.22
C ARG A 27 -7.60 -17.16 2.40
N LEU A 28 -7.33 -17.03 1.12
CA LEU A 28 -7.14 -18.15 0.23
C LEU A 28 -5.88 -18.94 0.53
N THR A 29 -4.82 -18.27 0.94
CA THR A 29 -3.50 -18.87 1.17
C THR A 29 -3.16 -19.04 2.65
N GLN A 30 -3.97 -18.48 3.53
CA GLN A 30 -3.73 -18.41 4.97
C GLN A 30 -2.48 -17.62 5.31
N ALA A 31 -2.17 -16.61 4.48
CA ALA A 31 -1.03 -15.73 4.71
C ALA A 31 -1.35 -14.69 5.75
N LYS A 32 -0.33 -14.20 6.42
CA LYS A 32 -0.43 -12.99 7.23
C LYS A 32 -0.18 -11.77 6.34
N VAL A 33 -0.69 -10.62 6.75
CA VAL A 33 -0.60 -9.39 5.99
C VAL A 33 0.08 -8.30 6.82
N ASN A 34 1.07 -7.65 6.23
CA ASN A 34 1.59 -6.38 6.72
C ASN A 34 1.01 -5.26 5.86
N VAL A 35 0.38 -4.29 6.50
CA VAL A 35 -0.10 -3.09 5.83
C VAL A 35 0.96 -2.01 5.97
N LEU A 36 1.46 -1.53 4.86
CA LEU A 36 2.42 -0.43 4.82
C LEU A 36 1.73 0.82 4.32
N HIS A 37 1.62 1.83 5.17
CA HIS A 37 1.15 3.14 4.78
C HIS A 37 2.34 4.08 4.70
N ILE A 38 2.60 4.61 3.52
CA ILE A 38 3.69 5.55 3.33
C ILE A 38 3.15 6.96 3.43
N ALA A 39 3.59 7.67 4.45
CA ALA A 39 3.30 9.08 4.63
C ALA A 39 4.29 9.86 3.76
N ALA A 40 3.84 10.29 2.60
CA ALA A 40 4.71 10.93 1.62
C ALA A 40 5.07 12.34 2.05
N SER A 41 6.27 12.76 1.66
CA SER A 41 6.72 14.13 1.85
C SER A 41 7.45 14.61 0.61
N THR A 42 7.50 15.92 0.44
CA THR A 42 8.26 16.56 -0.62
C THR A 42 9.39 17.37 -0.03
N ALA A 43 10.52 17.39 -0.74
CA ALA A 43 11.64 18.24 -0.37
C ALA A 43 11.65 19.49 -1.22
N SER A 44 11.95 20.62 -0.62
CA SER A 44 12.19 21.87 -1.32
C SER A 44 13.54 22.43 -0.87
N LEU A 45 13.96 23.52 -1.48
CA LEU A 45 15.23 24.17 -1.10
C LEU A 45 15.25 24.63 0.35
N ALA A 46 14.08 24.83 0.96
CA ALA A 46 13.95 25.37 2.31
C ALA A 46 13.64 24.32 3.36
N ALA A 47 12.92 23.25 3.01
CA ALA A 47 12.45 22.30 4.01
C ALA A 47 11.89 21.02 3.38
N VAL A 48 11.75 19.98 4.20
CA VAL A 48 10.96 18.80 3.86
C VAL A 48 9.55 19.02 4.41
N VAL A 49 8.54 18.88 3.58
CA VAL A 49 7.15 19.12 3.95
C VAL A 49 6.38 17.82 3.85
N SER A 50 5.71 17.44 4.93
CA SER A 50 4.82 16.28 4.93
C SER A 50 3.55 16.61 4.14
N LEU A 51 3.16 15.68 3.27
CA LEU A 51 1.93 15.79 2.50
C LEU A 51 0.73 15.23 3.26
N GLU A 52 0.97 14.61 4.39
CA GLU A 52 -0.05 13.97 5.19
C GLU A 52 0.28 14.17 6.67
N ASP A 53 -0.74 14.49 7.46
CA ASP A 53 -0.63 14.62 8.90
C ASP A 53 -0.41 13.23 9.53
N ASP A 54 0.42 13.16 10.56
CA ASP A 54 0.72 11.91 11.26
C ASP A 54 -0.54 11.26 11.83
N ALA A 55 -1.46 12.06 12.37
CA ALA A 55 -2.72 11.54 12.91
C ALA A 55 -3.60 10.96 11.81
N GLU A 56 -3.63 11.59 10.64
CA GLU A 56 -4.38 11.10 9.49
C GLU A 56 -3.77 9.81 8.96
N ALA A 57 -2.44 9.77 8.86
CA ALA A 57 -1.74 8.57 8.41
C ALA A 57 -2.01 7.39 9.33
N LYS A 58 -1.97 7.62 10.63
CA LYS A 58 -2.26 6.58 11.61
C LYS A 58 -3.70 6.12 11.52
N ALA A 59 -4.65 7.03 11.32
CA ALA A 59 -6.07 6.68 11.19
C ALA A 59 -6.31 5.81 9.96
N VAL A 60 -5.71 6.13 8.83
CA VAL A 60 -5.81 5.33 7.61
C VAL A 60 -5.25 3.93 7.85
N LEU A 61 -4.11 3.85 8.50
CA LEU A 61 -3.49 2.55 8.82
C LEU A 61 -4.34 1.72 9.76
N ASP A 62 -4.82 2.32 10.85
CA ASP A 62 -5.62 1.61 11.85
C ASP A 62 -6.92 1.07 11.24
N GLU A 63 -7.57 1.86 10.40
CA GLU A 63 -8.76 1.44 9.68
C GLU A 63 -8.47 0.23 8.77
N ALA A 64 -7.38 0.29 8.03
CA ALA A 64 -6.98 -0.78 7.12
C ALA A 64 -6.71 -2.09 7.86
N VAL A 65 -5.97 -2.02 8.95
CA VAL A 65 -5.64 -3.19 9.77
C VAL A 65 -6.92 -3.78 10.39
N ALA A 66 -7.80 -2.92 10.90
CA ALA A 66 -9.07 -3.35 11.48
C ALA A 66 -9.94 -4.06 10.44
N GLU A 67 -10.02 -3.51 9.24
CA GLU A 67 -10.79 -4.12 8.14
C GLU A 67 -10.31 -5.54 7.84
N LEU A 68 -9.00 -5.74 7.76
CA LEU A 68 -8.45 -7.06 7.49
C LEU A 68 -8.71 -8.03 8.66
N ARG A 69 -8.53 -7.56 9.88
CA ARG A 69 -8.80 -8.40 11.07
C ARG A 69 -10.26 -8.81 11.18
N GLU A 70 -11.18 -7.92 10.83
CA GLU A 70 -12.62 -8.23 10.82
C GLU A 70 -12.95 -9.33 9.81
N ARG A 71 -12.15 -9.46 8.75
CA ARG A 71 -12.29 -10.49 7.74
C ARG A 71 -11.56 -11.79 8.10
N GLY A 72 -11.02 -11.86 9.30
CA GLY A 72 -10.32 -13.06 9.77
C GLY A 72 -8.87 -13.18 9.31
N VAL A 73 -8.28 -12.09 8.85
CA VAL A 73 -6.89 -12.08 8.37
C VAL A 73 -5.98 -11.61 9.50
N ALA A 74 -4.89 -12.34 9.72
CA ALA A 74 -3.85 -11.89 10.65
C ALA A 74 -3.12 -10.71 10.02
N ALA A 75 -3.34 -9.52 10.56
CA ALA A 75 -2.82 -8.29 9.98
C ALA A 75 -2.19 -7.41 11.06
N GLU A 76 -1.11 -6.77 10.69
CA GLU A 76 -0.48 -5.70 11.44
C GLU A 76 0.04 -4.67 10.44
N GLY A 77 0.42 -3.50 10.92
CA GLY A 77 0.82 -2.45 10.00
C GLY A 77 1.74 -1.45 10.62
N ASN A 78 2.33 -0.63 9.77
CA ASN A 78 3.18 0.47 10.19
C ASN A 78 3.09 1.62 9.19
N VAL A 79 3.32 2.82 9.70
CA VAL A 79 3.48 4.02 8.88
C VAL A 79 4.97 4.26 8.70
N THR A 80 5.39 4.52 7.47
CA THR A 80 6.76 4.88 7.15
C THR A 80 6.74 6.19 6.37
N GLN A 81 7.60 7.12 6.71
CA GLN A 81 7.74 8.36 5.96
C GLN A 81 8.74 8.17 4.82
N ALA A 82 8.41 8.72 3.66
CA ALA A 82 9.31 8.70 2.52
C ALA A 82 9.08 9.91 1.63
N LEU A 83 10.14 10.38 1.02
CA LEU A 83 10.02 11.38 -0.04
C LEU A 83 9.28 10.77 -1.22
N THR A 84 8.54 11.57 -1.97
CA THR A 84 7.72 11.09 -3.09
C THR A 84 8.52 10.34 -4.13
N ASN A 85 9.79 10.70 -4.33
CA ASN A 85 10.65 10.01 -5.29
C ASN A 85 11.29 8.74 -4.72
N LEU A 86 11.06 8.41 -3.45
CA LEU A 86 11.62 7.22 -2.79
C LEU A 86 10.55 6.22 -2.37
N ILE A 87 9.31 6.41 -2.79
CA ILE A 87 8.20 5.53 -2.39
C ILE A 87 8.44 4.10 -2.88
N ALA A 88 8.77 3.91 -4.15
CA ALA A 88 8.96 2.57 -4.70
C ALA A 88 10.13 1.83 -4.03
N PRO A 89 11.32 2.42 -3.86
CA PRO A 89 12.39 1.75 -3.12
C PRO A 89 12.01 1.42 -1.68
N THR A 90 11.24 2.29 -1.03
CA THR A 90 10.78 2.05 0.34
C THR A 90 9.86 0.84 0.42
N ILE A 91 8.95 0.68 -0.52
CA ILE A 91 8.07 -0.49 -0.58
C ILE A 91 8.89 -1.77 -0.75
N SER A 92 9.81 -1.77 -1.70
CA SER A 92 10.65 -2.94 -1.97
C SER A 92 11.52 -3.32 -0.77
N ALA A 93 12.12 -2.32 -0.13
CA ALA A 93 12.94 -2.56 1.06
C ALA A 93 12.12 -3.11 2.22
N THR A 94 10.92 -2.58 2.43
CA THR A 94 10.03 -3.06 3.49
C THR A 94 9.62 -4.50 3.23
N ALA A 95 9.32 -4.85 1.98
CA ALA A 95 8.98 -6.23 1.63
C ALA A 95 10.11 -7.20 2.00
N GLU A 96 11.34 -6.81 1.72
CA GLU A 96 12.49 -7.64 2.11
C GLU A 96 12.65 -7.73 3.63
N GLU A 97 12.49 -6.62 4.33
CA GLU A 97 12.61 -6.59 5.79
C GLU A 97 11.61 -7.51 6.48
N VAL A 98 10.36 -7.51 6.05
CA VAL A 98 9.31 -8.31 6.69
C VAL A 98 9.26 -9.74 6.14
N GLY A 99 10.04 -10.04 5.12
CA GLY A 99 10.04 -11.37 4.51
C GLY A 99 8.80 -11.66 3.69
N ALA A 100 8.23 -10.63 3.07
CA ALA A 100 7.05 -10.80 2.23
C ALA A 100 7.38 -11.57 0.95
N ASP A 101 6.47 -12.41 0.53
CA ASP A 101 6.57 -13.16 -0.72
C ASP A 101 5.55 -12.71 -1.77
N LEU A 102 4.72 -11.74 -1.42
CA LEU A 102 3.80 -11.08 -2.35
C LEU A 102 3.64 -9.62 -1.93
N ILE A 103 3.71 -8.73 -2.90
CA ILE A 103 3.36 -7.31 -2.71
C ILE A 103 2.06 -7.05 -3.45
N VAL A 104 1.10 -6.44 -2.78
CA VAL A 104 -0.14 -5.96 -3.40
C VAL A 104 -0.13 -4.45 -3.39
N ILE A 105 -0.36 -3.84 -4.53
CA ILE A 105 -0.34 -2.40 -4.67
C ILE A 105 -1.37 -1.98 -5.73
N SER A 106 -2.03 -0.85 -5.50
CA SER A 106 -2.92 -0.28 -6.50
C SER A 106 -2.14 0.65 -7.40
N PRO A 107 -2.23 0.47 -8.72
CA PRO A 107 -1.69 1.48 -9.62
C PRO A 107 -2.52 2.75 -9.48
N HIS A 108 -1.83 3.89 -9.53
CA HIS A 108 -2.51 5.17 -9.47
C HIS A 108 -3.16 5.49 -10.82
N HIS A 109 -4.37 6.01 -10.77
CA HIS A 109 -5.09 6.45 -11.95
C HIS A 109 -5.19 7.97 -11.99
N ARG A 110 -5.22 8.50 -13.20
CA ARG A 110 -5.29 9.94 -13.43
C ARG A 110 -6.53 10.54 -12.77
N GLY A 111 -6.42 11.79 -12.37
CA GLY A 111 -7.52 12.55 -11.79
C GLY A 111 -7.55 12.55 -10.26
N SER A 112 -6.71 11.78 -9.61
CA SER A 112 -6.65 11.78 -8.16
C SER A 112 -5.51 12.69 -7.70
N VAL A 113 -5.85 13.85 -7.18
CA VAL A 113 -4.86 14.78 -6.63
C VAL A 113 -4.39 14.39 -5.24
N GLU A 114 -5.07 13.44 -4.62
CA GLU A 114 -4.76 12.98 -3.27
C GLU A 114 -3.89 11.74 -3.25
N ALA A 115 -3.69 11.11 -4.39
CA ALA A 115 -2.89 9.90 -4.47
C ALA A 115 -1.40 10.23 -4.54
N PHE A 116 -0.61 9.52 -3.76
CA PHE A 116 0.84 9.63 -3.79
C PHE A 116 1.48 8.56 -4.68
N PHE A 117 0.77 7.46 -4.88
CA PHE A 117 1.21 6.39 -5.78
C PHE A 117 0.73 6.73 -7.18
N HIS A 118 1.66 6.96 -8.09
CA HIS A 118 1.34 7.16 -9.51
C HIS A 118 1.78 5.93 -10.31
N PRO A 119 1.40 5.82 -11.60
CA PRO A 119 1.72 4.61 -12.38
C PRO A 119 3.20 4.23 -12.34
N ARG A 120 4.09 5.20 -12.23
CA ARG A 120 5.53 4.94 -12.15
C ARG A 120 5.95 4.24 -10.86
N VAL A 121 5.19 4.43 -9.77
CA VAL A 121 5.49 3.74 -8.50
C VAL A 121 5.23 2.26 -8.66
N SER A 122 4.08 1.87 -9.20
CA SER A 122 3.78 0.46 -9.39
C SER A 122 4.73 -0.20 -10.40
N ASP A 123 5.08 0.50 -11.47
CA ASP A 123 6.07 0.02 -12.42
C ASP A 123 7.43 -0.19 -11.76
N ALA A 124 7.89 0.79 -10.99
CA ALA A 124 9.18 0.73 -10.33
C ALA A 124 9.23 -0.41 -9.31
N VAL A 125 8.15 -0.62 -8.56
CA VAL A 125 8.06 -1.74 -7.62
C VAL A 125 8.12 -3.07 -8.36
N ALA A 126 7.38 -3.20 -9.46
CA ALA A 126 7.37 -4.42 -10.25
C ALA A 126 8.74 -4.74 -10.82
N HIS A 127 9.47 -3.73 -11.28
CA HIS A 127 10.81 -3.92 -11.83
C HIS A 127 11.86 -4.23 -10.78
N ALA A 128 11.80 -3.58 -9.64
CA ALA A 128 12.82 -3.68 -8.61
C ALA A 128 12.60 -4.85 -7.66
N SER A 129 11.39 -5.36 -7.56
CA SER A 129 11.04 -6.37 -6.58
C SER A 129 11.55 -7.75 -6.98
N ARG A 130 12.00 -8.50 -5.98
CA ARG A 130 12.40 -9.90 -6.15
C ARG A 130 11.27 -10.86 -5.81
N VAL A 131 10.12 -10.34 -5.40
CA VAL A 131 8.95 -11.14 -5.05
C VAL A 131 7.82 -10.86 -6.03
N ALA A 132 6.78 -11.66 -5.99
CA ALA A 132 5.62 -11.45 -6.84
C ALA A 132 4.95 -10.11 -6.50
N VAL A 133 4.47 -9.43 -7.52
CA VAL A 133 3.74 -8.18 -7.36
C VAL A 133 2.38 -8.32 -8.02
N LEU A 134 1.34 -8.03 -7.27
CA LEU A 134 -0.04 -8.10 -7.74
C LEU A 134 -0.61 -6.68 -7.76
N LEU A 135 -1.05 -6.26 -8.93
CA LEU A 135 -1.66 -4.94 -9.10
C LEU A 135 -3.16 -5.06 -8.91
N ALA A 136 -3.68 -4.35 -7.91
CA ALA A 136 -5.11 -4.34 -7.65
C ALA A 136 -5.80 -3.44 -8.67
N PRO A 137 -6.87 -3.90 -9.33
CA PRO A 137 -7.55 -3.09 -10.32
C PRO A 137 -8.30 -1.94 -9.67
N GLU A 138 -8.43 -0.85 -10.40
CA GLU A 138 -9.30 0.24 -9.97
C GLU A 138 -10.75 -0.21 -10.03
N GLU A 139 -11.50 0.13 -8.99
CA GLU A 139 -12.92 -0.09 -9.01
C GLU A 139 -13.61 1.07 -9.74
N LEU A 140 -14.37 0.77 -10.74
CA LEU A 140 -15.11 1.77 -11.46
C LEU A 140 -16.38 2.15 -10.70
N ASP A 141 -16.70 3.43 -10.69
CA ASP A 141 -17.93 3.91 -10.07
C ASP A 141 -19.13 3.24 -10.75
N GLY A 142 -20.03 2.71 -9.94
CA GLY A 142 -21.22 2.05 -10.45
C GLY A 142 -21.08 0.56 -10.71
N ASP A 143 -19.88 0.01 -10.65
CA ASP A 143 -19.65 -1.42 -10.89
C ASP A 143 -19.85 -2.27 -9.65
N HIS A 144 -20.15 -1.66 -8.57
CA HIS A 144 -20.32 -2.32 -7.30
C HIS A 144 -21.76 -2.65 -7.04
N ALA A 145 -22.53 -2.62 -8.03
CA ALA A 145 -23.91 -3.00 -7.91
C ALA A 145 -24.05 -4.50 -7.68
#